data_b1e1d9773283677c79f205efc941ac49
#
_entry.id   b1e1d9773283677c79f205efc941ac49
#
_cell.length_a   1.000
_cell.length_b   1.000
_cell.length_c   1.000
_cell.angle_alpha   90.00
_cell.angle_beta   90.00
_cell.angle_gamma   90.00
#
_symmetry.space_group_name_H-M   'P 1'
#
loop_
_entity.id
_entity.type
_entity.pdbx_description
1 polymer ?
#
loop_
_entity_poly.entity_id
_entity_poly.type
_entity_poly.pdbx_seq_one_letter_code
_entity_poly.pdbx_strand_id
1 'polypeptide(L)'
;MKSYLPLLIATILWANHSILTPFAHGEEDKPPFDEVFKKMDAEVRAALKKDRNEGLKELERVGNLLSKDYPEEHMPYAMLNAVARMTSDQEKSLKILKRLAALDDSNPQIARVVSQAKGELKKREALGKPLDMKFTAMDRSEVDISKMKGKVVLIDFWATWCGPCIREIPSVKKTYEELNAKGFEIIGISLDSDKGKLEDFIAKNDMPWPQFFDGKGWKTSLAQEHGISSIPAMWLVNKEGNLVDQNARSDLEEKVKKYLAL
;
A
#
# COMPACT_ATOMS: atom_id res chain seq x y z
N MET A 1 -56.62 -4.10 32.96
CA MET A 1 -55.47 -4.87 32.52
C MET A 1 -55.28 -4.54 31.04
N LYS A 2 -54.41 -3.56 30.74
CA LYS A 2 -54.04 -3.21 29.35
C LYS A 2 -52.63 -3.71 29.11
N SER A 3 -52.54 -4.62 28.15
CA SER A 3 -51.31 -5.31 27.77
C SER A 3 -50.31 -4.35 27.10
N TYR A 4 -49.17 -4.19 27.74
CA TYR A 4 -47.98 -3.57 27.12
C TYR A 4 -47.30 -4.66 26.28
N LEU A 5 -47.56 -4.68 24.96
CA LEU A 5 -46.76 -5.45 24.02
C LEU A 5 -46.88 -4.82 22.63
N PRO A 6 -46.09 -3.77 22.33
CA PRO A 6 -45.53 -3.68 21.00
C PRO A 6 -44.13 -3.11 20.88
N LEU A 7 -43.37 -2.96 21.97
CA LEU A 7 -42.02 -2.34 21.87
C LEU A 7 -40.83 -3.32 21.74
N LEU A 8 -41.09 -4.63 21.88
CA LEU A 8 -40.03 -5.65 21.82
C LEU A 8 -39.85 -6.33 20.45
N ILE A 9 -40.77 -6.07 19.50
CA ILE A 9 -40.70 -6.68 18.16
C ILE A 9 -39.88 -5.86 17.18
N ALA A 10 -39.74 -4.56 17.39
CA ALA A 10 -38.95 -3.69 16.52
C ALA A 10 -37.44 -3.90 16.62
N THR A 11 -36.95 -4.38 17.76
CA THR A 11 -35.48 -4.58 18.02
C THR A 11 -34.98 -5.96 17.56
N ILE A 12 -35.87 -6.94 17.34
CA ILE A 12 -35.48 -8.30 16.91
C ILE A 12 -35.49 -8.45 15.39
N LEU A 13 -36.26 -7.64 14.67
CA LEU A 13 -36.32 -7.67 13.19
C LEU A 13 -35.09 -7.07 12.48
N TRP A 14 -34.21 -6.39 13.19
CA TRP A 14 -32.97 -5.84 12.63
C TRP A 14 -31.80 -6.84 12.62
N ALA A 15 -31.91 -7.94 13.34
CA ALA A 15 -30.82 -8.91 13.48
C ALA A 15 -30.77 -10.01 12.42
N ASN A 16 -31.83 -10.21 11.61
CA ASN A 16 -31.93 -11.41 10.77
C ASN A 16 -32.47 -11.22 9.33
N HIS A 17 -32.57 -10.01 8.80
CA HIS A 17 -33.02 -9.87 7.40
C HIS A 17 -32.08 -9.00 6.58
N SER A 18 -31.44 -9.64 5.64
CA SER A 18 -30.68 -9.10 4.49
C SER A 18 -31.59 -8.33 3.49
N ILE A 19 -32.47 -7.49 3.97
CA ILE A 19 -33.24 -6.58 3.10
C ILE A 19 -33.11 -5.19 3.70
N LEU A 20 -32.00 -4.53 3.36
CA LEU A 20 -31.87 -3.09 3.51
C LEU A 20 -32.76 -2.45 2.44
N THR A 21 -34.00 -2.12 2.80
CA THR A 21 -34.70 -1.06 2.10
C THR A 21 -33.88 0.21 2.27
N PRO A 22 -33.56 0.95 1.20
CA PRO A 22 -32.90 2.25 1.34
C PRO A 22 -33.82 3.11 2.23
N PHE A 23 -33.20 3.78 3.22
CA PHE A 23 -33.89 4.77 4.03
C PHE A 23 -34.43 5.86 3.09
N ALA A 24 -35.74 5.79 2.79
CA ALA A 24 -36.46 6.82 2.05
C ALA A 24 -36.94 7.94 3.00
N HIS A 25 -36.05 8.35 3.95
CA HIS A 25 -36.36 9.39 4.92
C HIS A 25 -35.39 10.55 4.68
N GLY A 26 -35.91 11.78 4.81
CA GLY A 26 -35.11 12.99 4.63
C GLY A 26 -33.91 13.07 5.59
N GLU A 27 -32.94 13.93 5.30
CA GLU A 27 -31.68 14.10 6.06
C GLU A 27 -31.88 14.32 7.57
N GLU A 28 -33.06 14.78 8.01
CA GLU A 28 -33.36 15.08 9.39
C GLU A 28 -33.55 13.86 10.32
N ASP A 29 -33.75 12.63 9.77
CA ASP A 29 -34.06 11.43 10.54
C ASP A 29 -32.93 10.38 10.61
N LYS A 30 -31.73 10.69 10.10
CA LYS A 30 -30.61 9.77 10.19
C LYS A 30 -29.99 9.80 11.60
N PRO A 31 -29.70 8.62 12.20
CA PRO A 31 -28.97 8.61 13.48
C PRO A 31 -27.56 9.19 13.29
N PRO A 32 -26.98 9.79 14.36
CA PRO A 32 -25.62 10.35 14.31
C PRO A 32 -24.60 9.32 13.83
N PHE A 33 -23.68 9.74 12.95
CA PHE A 33 -22.65 8.87 12.39
C PHE A 33 -21.88 8.11 13.46
N ASP A 34 -21.42 8.77 14.51
CA ASP A 34 -20.61 8.17 15.57
C ASP A 34 -21.31 7.00 16.27
N GLU A 35 -22.62 7.10 16.48
CA GLU A 35 -23.41 6.03 17.09
C GLU A 35 -23.48 4.80 16.18
N VAL A 36 -23.81 5.01 14.91
CA VAL A 36 -23.90 3.94 13.90
C VAL A 36 -22.53 3.32 13.67
N PHE A 37 -21.50 4.15 13.51
CA PHE A 37 -20.13 3.71 13.29
C PHE A 37 -19.62 2.83 14.44
N LYS A 38 -19.79 3.26 15.69
CA LYS A 38 -19.36 2.52 16.88
C LYS A 38 -19.95 1.11 16.94
N LYS A 39 -21.23 0.98 16.59
CA LYS A 39 -21.93 -0.33 16.54
C LYS A 39 -21.33 -1.21 15.44
N MET A 40 -21.21 -0.69 14.23
CA MET A 40 -20.73 -1.45 13.08
C MET A 40 -19.23 -1.78 13.18
N ASP A 41 -18.40 -0.91 13.73
CA ASP A 41 -17.00 -1.19 14.02
C ASP A 41 -16.83 -2.37 14.98
N ALA A 42 -17.71 -2.47 15.99
CA ALA A 42 -17.71 -3.63 16.89
C ALA A 42 -18.01 -4.95 16.17
N GLU A 43 -18.94 -4.96 15.20
CA GLU A 43 -19.26 -6.11 14.35
C GLU A 43 -18.05 -6.51 13.50
N VAL A 44 -17.40 -5.53 12.84
CA VAL A 44 -16.18 -5.75 12.05
C VAL A 44 -15.05 -6.34 12.91
N ARG A 45 -14.81 -5.78 14.10
CA ARG A 45 -13.78 -6.30 15.02
C ARG A 45 -14.07 -7.72 15.47
N ALA A 46 -15.33 -8.06 15.72
CA ALA A 46 -15.75 -9.42 16.09
C ALA A 46 -15.50 -10.41 14.93
N ALA A 47 -15.84 -10.01 13.70
CA ALA A 47 -15.59 -10.82 12.51
C ALA A 47 -14.09 -11.03 12.25
N LEU A 48 -13.26 -9.96 12.38
CA LEU A 48 -11.80 -10.03 12.23
C LEU A 48 -11.12 -10.95 13.26
N LYS A 49 -11.67 -11.02 14.49
CA LYS A 49 -11.16 -11.93 15.52
C LYS A 49 -11.47 -13.39 15.22
N LYS A 50 -12.59 -13.65 14.53
CA LYS A 50 -13.03 -15.00 14.18
C LYS A 50 -12.29 -15.54 12.97
N ASP A 51 -12.28 -14.77 11.87
CA ASP A 51 -11.59 -15.10 10.63
C ASP A 51 -11.24 -13.83 9.85
N ARG A 52 -10.02 -13.78 9.30
CA ARG A 52 -9.53 -12.61 8.57
C ARG A 52 -10.37 -12.32 7.31
N ASN A 53 -10.76 -13.35 6.56
CA ASN A 53 -11.48 -13.16 5.30
C ASN A 53 -12.94 -12.76 5.56
N GLU A 54 -13.57 -13.32 6.59
CA GLU A 54 -14.90 -12.88 7.06
C GLU A 54 -14.84 -11.43 7.53
N GLY A 55 -13.81 -11.07 8.30
CA GLY A 55 -13.60 -9.68 8.75
C GLY A 55 -13.39 -8.69 7.62
N LEU A 56 -12.66 -9.07 6.56
CA LEU A 56 -12.49 -8.21 5.38
C LEU A 56 -13.79 -8.03 4.60
N LYS A 57 -14.60 -9.09 4.48
CA LYS A 57 -15.93 -8.98 3.85
C LYS A 57 -16.85 -8.05 4.64
N GLU A 58 -16.83 -8.18 5.96
CA GLU A 58 -17.63 -7.34 6.84
C GLU A 58 -17.16 -5.87 6.80
N LEU A 59 -15.85 -5.64 6.81
CA LEU A 59 -15.26 -4.31 6.66
C LEU A 59 -15.68 -3.64 5.33
N GLU A 60 -15.70 -4.42 4.25
CA GLU A 60 -16.16 -3.95 2.94
C GLU A 60 -17.65 -3.62 2.95
N ARG A 61 -18.49 -4.50 3.54
CA ARG A 61 -19.93 -4.29 3.66
C ARG A 61 -20.24 -3.00 4.42
N VAL A 62 -19.64 -2.85 5.58
CA VAL A 62 -19.83 -1.67 6.44
C VAL A 62 -19.32 -0.40 5.76
N GLY A 63 -18.12 -0.44 5.18
CA GLY A 63 -17.57 0.70 4.46
C GLY A 63 -18.44 1.14 3.28
N ASN A 64 -19.02 0.20 2.52
CA ASN A 64 -19.93 0.51 1.43
C ASN A 64 -21.25 1.10 1.92
N LEU A 65 -21.83 0.55 3.00
CA LEU A 65 -23.05 1.06 3.58
C LEU A 65 -22.88 2.47 4.09
N LEU A 66 -21.90 2.68 4.96
CA LEU A 66 -21.64 3.99 5.58
C LEU A 66 -21.23 5.05 4.57
N SER A 67 -20.44 4.70 3.54
CA SER A 67 -20.09 5.67 2.48
C SER A 67 -21.25 6.11 1.62
N LYS A 68 -22.34 5.34 1.59
CA LYS A 68 -23.59 5.72 0.92
C LYS A 68 -24.47 6.61 1.80
N ASP A 69 -24.55 6.26 3.09
CA ASP A 69 -25.46 6.93 4.02
C ASP A 69 -24.83 8.19 4.62
N TYR A 70 -23.49 8.24 4.73
CA TYR A 70 -22.70 9.35 5.30
C TYR A 70 -21.51 9.70 4.37
N PRO A 71 -21.79 10.22 3.16
CA PRO A 71 -20.76 10.47 2.15
C PRO A 71 -19.75 11.56 2.53
N GLU A 72 -20.06 12.42 3.48
CA GLU A 72 -19.20 13.48 4.03
C GLU A 72 -18.17 12.96 5.03
N GLU A 73 -18.38 11.75 5.57
CA GLU A 73 -17.51 11.14 6.56
C GLU A 73 -16.35 10.38 5.92
N HIS A 74 -15.15 10.56 6.44
CA HIS A 74 -13.94 9.95 5.87
C HIS A 74 -13.73 8.49 6.28
N MET A 75 -14.23 8.09 7.45
CA MET A 75 -13.99 6.74 8.01
C MET A 75 -14.49 5.61 7.11
N PRO A 76 -15.67 5.69 6.48
CA PRO A 76 -16.11 4.66 5.53
C PRO A 76 -15.13 4.45 4.38
N TYR A 77 -14.56 5.51 3.84
CA TYR A 77 -13.58 5.45 2.76
C TYR A 77 -12.23 4.91 3.24
N ALA A 78 -11.84 5.23 4.48
CA ALA A 78 -10.64 4.64 5.10
C ALA A 78 -10.79 3.12 5.30
N MET A 79 -11.98 2.64 5.68
CA MET A 79 -12.32 1.21 5.76
C MET A 79 -12.17 0.53 4.39
N LEU A 80 -12.73 1.12 3.34
CA LEU A 80 -12.61 0.58 1.97
C LEU A 80 -11.16 0.59 1.48
N ASN A 81 -10.38 1.64 1.79
CA ASN A 81 -8.95 1.68 1.48
C ASN A 81 -8.18 0.55 2.20
N ALA A 82 -8.52 0.25 3.45
CA ALA A 82 -7.93 -0.88 4.18
C ALA A 82 -8.28 -2.22 3.50
N VAL A 83 -9.53 -2.43 3.07
CA VAL A 83 -9.94 -3.62 2.30
C VAL A 83 -9.10 -3.76 1.02
N ALA A 84 -8.97 -2.67 0.24
CA ALA A 84 -8.20 -2.68 -1.00
C ALA A 84 -6.73 -3.07 -0.78
N ARG A 85 -6.14 -2.66 0.34
CA ARG A 85 -4.73 -2.97 0.68
C ARG A 85 -4.54 -4.39 1.22
N MET A 86 -5.56 -4.96 1.89
CA MET A 86 -5.46 -6.23 2.61
C MET A 86 -6.00 -7.43 1.83
N THR A 87 -6.80 -7.21 0.79
CA THR A 87 -7.34 -8.29 -0.04
C THR A 87 -6.28 -8.87 -0.96
N SER A 88 -6.30 -10.19 -1.15
CA SER A 88 -5.51 -10.88 -2.17
C SER A 88 -6.13 -10.81 -3.57
N ASP A 89 -7.41 -10.43 -3.66
CA ASP A 89 -8.13 -10.26 -4.92
C ASP A 89 -7.72 -8.94 -5.58
N GLN A 90 -6.90 -9.04 -6.63
CA GLN A 90 -6.35 -7.89 -7.35
C GLN A 90 -7.43 -7.09 -8.08
N GLU A 91 -8.42 -7.75 -8.69
CA GLU A 91 -9.49 -7.08 -9.42
C GLU A 91 -10.35 -6.25 -8.46
N LYS A 92 -10.76 -6.86 -7.34
CA LYS A 92 -11.48 -6.17 -6.26
C LYS A 92 -10.69 -4.98 -5.75
N SER A 93 -9.41 -5.16 -5.46
CA SER A 93 -8.53 -4.10 -4.99
C SER A 93 -8.51 -2.91 -5.95
N LEU A 94 -8.25 -3.16 -7.24
CA LEU A 94 -8.23 -2.12 -8.27
C LEU A 94 -9.57 -1.40 -8.39
N LYS A 95 -10.69 -2.12 -8.33
CA LYS A 95 -12.04 -1.54 -8.38
C LYS A 95 -12.29 -0.57 -7.22
N ILE A 96 -11.93 -0.98 -6.01
CA ILE A 96 -12.08 -0.12 -4.81
C ILE A 96 -11.16 1.11 -4.94
N LEU A 97 -9.89 0.92 -5.28
CA LEU A 97 -8.93 2.02 -5.39
C LEU A 97 -9.33 3.03 -6.47
N LYS A 98 -9.81 2.60 -7.63
CA LYS A 98 -10.35 3.50 -8.68
C LYS A 98 -11.51 4.32 -8.18
N ARG A 99 -12.45 3.70 -7.44
CA ARG A 99 -13.57 4.42 -6.83
C ARG A 99 -13.09 5.47 -5.83
N LEU A 100 -12.16 5.12 -4.93
CA LEU A 100 -11.64 6.03 -3.92
C LEU A 100 -10.82 7.17 -4.55
N ALA A 101 -10.04 6.89 -5.59
CA ALA A 101 -9.25 7.89 -6.31
C ALA A 101 -10.09 8.93 -7.07
N ALA A 102 -11.36 8.62 -7.34
CA ALA A 102 -12.32 9.48 -8.05
C ALA A 102 -13.25 10.26 -7.11
N LEU A 103 -13.10 10.14 -5.78
CA LEU A 103 -13.89 10.93 -4.84
C LEU A 103 -13.53 12.42 -4.90
N ASP A 104 -14.49 13.26 -4.52
CA ASP A 104 -14.24 14.68 -4.24
C ASP A 104 -13.28 14.81 -3.05
N ASP A 105 -12.21 15.57 -3.21
CA ASP A 105 -11.17 15.78 -2.22
C ASP A 105 -11.21 17.18 -1.57
N SER A 106 -12.34 17.87 -1.67
CA SER A 106 -12.58 19.17 -1.01
C SER A 106 -12.52 19.06 0.53
N ASN A 107 -12.94 17.94 1.11
CA ASN A 107 -12.76 17.62 2.52
C ASN A 107 -11.32 17.15 2.79
N PRO A 108 -10.53 17.82 3.67
CA PRO A 108 -9.12 17.46 3.93
C PRO A 108 -8.90 16.03 4.44
N GLN A 109 -9.87 15.45 5.14
CA GLN A 109 -9.78 14.08 5.65
C GLN A 109 -10.04 13.07 4.53
N ILE A 110 -11.01 13.33 3.65
CA ILE A 110 -11.27 12.54 2.44
C ILE A 110 -10.09 12.68 1.48
N ALA A 111 -9.54 13.90 1.29
CA ALA A 111 -8.38 14.14 0.45
C ALA A 111 -7.17 13.24 0.80
N ARG A 112 -6.97 12.94 2.09
CA ARG A 112 -5.92 12.00 2.52
C ARG A 112 -6.20 10.57 2.02
N VAL A 113 -7.44 10.11 2.10
CA VAL A 113 -7.82 8.78 1.59
C VAL A 113 -7.68 8.72 0.08
N VAL A 114 -8.11 9.77 -0.63
CA VAL A 114 -7.96 9.91 -2.09
C VAL A 114 -6.49 9.85 -2.49
N SER A 115 -5.63 10.61 -1.82
CA SER A 115 -4.18 10.62 -2.08
C SER A 115 -3.55 9.24 -1.87
N GLN A 116 -3.90 8.55 -0.77
CA GLN A 116 -3.44 7.20 -0.50
C GLN A 116 -3.93 6.21 -1.56
N ALA A 117 -5.20 6.30 -1.96
CA ALA A 117 -5.78 5.44 -2.98
C ALA A 117 -5.13 5.66 -4.36
N LYS A 118 -4.88 6.91 -4.75
CA LYS A 118 -4.14 7.27 -5.98
C LYS A 118 -2.73 6.67 -5.99
N GLY A 119 -2.00 6.79 -4.87
CA GLY A 119 -0.67 6.21 -4.72
C GLY A 119 -0.67 4.69 -4.82
N GLU A 120 -1.59 4.01 -4.13
CA GLU A 120 -1.71 2.56 -4.16
C GLU A 120 -2.18 2.04 -5.53
N LEU A 121 -3.11 2.75 -6.17
CA LEU A 121 -3.57 2.43 -7.53
C LEU A 121 -2.40 2.49 -8.53
N LYS A 122 -1.60 3.55 -8.48
CA LYS A 122 -0.42 3.71 -9.32
C LYS A 122 0.57 2.55 -9.17
N LYS A 123 0.84 2.13 -7.92
CA LYS A 123 1.70 0.98 -7.64
C LYS A 123 1.14 -0.30 -8.27
N ARG A 124 -0.14 -0.59 -8.06
CA ARG A 124 -0.75 -1.82 -8.58
C ARG A 124 -0.83 -1.84 -10.10
N GLU A 125 -1.10 -0.69 -10.72
CA GLU A 125 -1.13 -0.56 -12.17
C GLU A 125 0.25 -0.67 -12.82
N ALA A 126 1.31 -0.42 -12.07
CA ALA A 126 2.69 -0.59 -12.52
C ALA A 126 3.14 -2.06 -12.53
N LEU A 127 2.50 -2.94 -11.73
CA LEU A 127 2.87 -4.34 -11.65
C LEU A 127 2.65 -5.06 -13.01
N GLY A 128 3.66 -5.79 -13.46
CA GLY A 128 3.67 -6.48 -14.75
C GLY A 128 4.01 -5.60 -15.95
N LYS A 129 4.21 -4.29 -15.75
CA LYS A 129 4.54 -3.34 -16.82
C LYS A 129 6.02 -2.94 -16.78
N PRO A 130 6.56 -2.44 -17.91
CA PRO A 130 7.90 -1.83 -17.94
C PRO A 130 8.01 -0.71 -16.90
N LEU A 131 9.08 -0.75 -16.11
CA LEU A 131 9.39 0.31 -15.17
C LEU A 131 10.22 1.39 -15.86
N ASP A 132 9.65 2.59 -15.97
CA ASP A 132 10.40 3.77 -16.44
C ASP A 132 11.01 4.48 -15.22
N MET A 133 12.32 4.31 -15.04
CA MET A 133 13.07 4.96 -13.98
C MET A 133 14.46 5.33 -14.51
N LYS A 134 14.78 6.63 -14.46
CA LYS A 134 16.04 7.19 -14.93
C LYS A 134 16.54 8.26 -13.95
N PHE A 135 17.82 8.24 -13.65
CA PHE A 135 18.45 9.25 -12.81
C PHE A 135 19.97 9.20 -12.91
N THR A 136 20.63 10.25 -12.46
CA THR A 136 22.08 10.28 -12.22
C THR A 136 22.33 9.87 -10.78
N ALA A 137 23.12 8.82 -10.56
CA ALA A 137 23.47 8.33 -9.23
C ALA A 137 24.51 9.23 -8.54
N MET A 138 24.74 9.01 -7.23
CA MET A 138 25.70 9.78 -6.43
C MET A 138 27.14 9.70 -6.95
N ASP A 139 27.51 8.58 -7.56
CA ASP A 139 28.80 8.33 -8.22
C ASP A 139 28.89 8.93 -9.63
N ARG A 140 27.83 9.64 -10.07
CA ARG A 140 27.65 10.25 -11.40
C ARG A 140 27.38 9.26 -12.53
N SER A 141 27.16 8.00 -12.25
CA SER A 141 26.71 7.04 -13.25
C SER A 141 25.25 7.32 -13.63
N GLU A 142 24.93 7.12 -14.93
CA GLU A 142 23.57 7.23 -15.43
C GLU A 142 22.86 5.88 -15.27
N VAL A 143 21.79 5.89 -14.49
CA VAL A 143 20.91 4.73 -14.29
C VAL A 143 19.68 4.88 -15.17
N ASP A 144 19.42 3.89 -16.02
CA ASP A 144 18.23 3.79 -16.87
C ASP A 144 17.77 2.35 -16.89
N ILE A 145 16.66 2.04 -16.22
CA ILE A 145 16.11 0.68 -16.13
C ILE A 145 15.83 0.10 -17.51
N SER A 146 15.39 0.93 -18.46
CA SER A 146 15.10 0.46 -19.83
C SER A 146 16.34 -0.11 -20.57
N LYS A 147 17.55 0.31 -20.14
CA LYS A 147 18.84 -0.17 -20.67
C LYS A 147 19.41 -1.36 -19.89
N MET A 148 18.76 -1.78 -18.81
CA MET A 148 19.20 -2.89 -17.96
C MET A 148 18.53 -4.22 -18.33
N LYS A 149 17.96 -4.32 -19.54
CA LYS A 149 17.39 -5.57 -20.04
C LYS A 149 18.41 -6.71 -20.03
N GLY A 150 17.95 -7.91 -19.71
CA GLY A 150 18.79 -9.08 -19.48
C GLY A 150 19.23 -9.23 -18.02
N LYS A 151 19.07 -8.20 -17.19
CA LYS A 151 19.32 -8.24 -15.75
C LYS A 151 18.03 -8.33 -14.95
N VAL A 152 18.11 -8.97 -13.78
CA VAL A 152 17.10 -8.83 -12.70
C VAL A 152 17.57 -7.71 -11.81
N VAL A 153 16.73 -6.71 -11.55
CA VAL A 153 17.13 -5.49 -10.82
C VAL A 153 16.29 -5.34 -9.56
N LEU A 154 16.94 -5.19 -8.41
CA LEU A 154 16.31 -4.78 -7.16
C LEU A 154 16.34 -3.25 -7.06
N ILE A 155 15.18 -2.63 -6.89
CA ILE A 155 15.05 -1.22 -6.52
C ILE A 155 14.77 -1.18 -5.02
N ASP A 156 15.71 -0.67 -4.23
CA ASP A 156 15.61 -0.60 -2.77
C ASP A 156 15.40 0.84 -2.31
N PHE A 157 14.20 1.15 -1.82
CA PHE A 157 13.89 2.43 -1.19
C PHE A 157 14.20 2.31 0.31
N TRP A 158 15.19 3.05 0.78
CA TRP A 158 15.76 2.91 2.12
C TRP A 158 16.26 4.23 2.71
N ALA A 159 16.77 4.20 3.94
CA ALA A 159 17.49 5.33 4.54
C ALA A 159 18.38 4.86 5.71
N THR A 160 19.41 5.66 6.03
CA THR A 160 20.34 5.38 7.15
C THR A 160 19.66 5.44 8.52
N TRP A 161 18.57 6.16 8.66
CA TRP A 161 17.77 6.24 9.88
C TRP A 161 16.66 5.16 9.95
N CYS A 162 16.48 4.36 8.91
CA CYS A 162 15.49 3.28 8.86
C CYS A 162 16.04 2.00 9.48
N GLY A 163 15.81 1.78 10.77
CA GLY A 163 16.30 0.60 11.47
C GLY A 163 15.94 -0.75 10.81
N PRO A 164 14.71 -0.98 10.34
CA PRO A 164 14.38 -2.18 9.57
C PRO A 164 15.19 -2.32 8.27
N CYS A 165 15.43 -1.21 7.54
CA CYS A 165 16.22 -1.24 6.30
C CYS A 165 17.67 -1.68 6.59
N ILE A 166 18.29 -1.11 7.63
CA ILE A 166 19.66 -1.43 8.03
C ILE A 166 19.82 -2.92 8.37
N ARG A 167 18.82 -3.52 9.04
CA ARG A 167 18.89 -4.95 9.40
C ARG A 167 18.88 -5.89 8.19
N GLU A 168 18.41 -5.43 7.04
CA GLU A 168 18.33 -6.22 5.80
C GLU A 168 19.57 -6.11 4.93
N ILE A 169 20.36 -5.05 5.09
CA ILE A 169 21.56 -4.82 4.28
C ILE A 169 22.51 -6.05 4.23
N PRO A 170 22.81 -6.75 5.34
CA PRO A 170 23.67 -7.93 5.26
C PRO A 170 23.14 -9.04 4.35
N SER A 171 21.83 -9.30 4.37
CA SER A 171 21.23 -10.33 3.51
C SER A 171 21.12 -9.87 2.06
N VAL A 172 20.82 -8.59 1.83
CA VAL A 172 20.79 -7.98 0.48
C VAL A 172 22.19 -8.03 -0.14
N LYS A 173 23.22 -7.66 0.63
CA LYS A 173 24.62 -7.72 0.20
C LYS A 173 25.05 -9.14 -0.16
N LYS A 174 24.74 -10.11 0.68
CA LYS A 174 25.02 -11.52 0.41
C LYS A 174 24.38 -11.97 -0.91
N THR A 175 23.10 -11.65 -1.12
CA THR A 175 22.39 -11.99 -2.37
C THR A 175 23.06 -11.31 -3.57
N TYR A 176 23.52 -10.08 -3.43
CA TYR A 176 24.24 -9.35 -4.47
C TYR A 176 25.57 -10.05 -4.82
N GLU A 177 26.39 -10.36 -3.83
CA GLU A 177 27.70 -11.04 -4.02
C GLU A 177 27.54 -12.40 -4.72
N GLU A 178 26.50 -13.16 -4.40
CA GLU A 178 26.24 -14.48 -4.99
C GLU A 178 25.67 -14.43 -6.42
N LEU A 179 24.90 -13.40 -6.76
CA LEU A 179 24.08 -13.35 -7.96
C LEU A 179 24.42 -12.23 -8.95
N ASN A 180 25.23 -11.24 -8.59
CA ASN A 180 25.58 -10.13 -9.47
C ASN A 180 26.24 -10.62 -10.79
N ALA A 181 27.24 -11.52 -10.68
CA ALA A 181 27.89 -12.10 -11.86
C ALA A 181 26.92 -12.93 -12.74
N LYS A 182 25.74 -13.31 -12.22
CA LYS A 182 24.71 -14.06 -12.94
C LYS A 182 23.62 -13.16 -13.52
N GLY A 183 23.78 -11.84 -13.41
CA GLY A 183 22.86 -10.85 -13.97
C GLY A 183 21.90 -10.23 -12.96
N PHE A 184 22.17 -10.30 -11.67
CA PHE A 184 21.45 -9.55 -10.65
C PHE A 184 22.11 -8.19 -10.42
N GLU A 185 21.30 -7.14 -10.29
CA GLU A 185 21.75 -5.79 -10.00
C GLU A 185 20.91 -5.17 -8.90
N ILE A 186 21.47 -4.17 -8.19
CA ILE A 186 20.75 -3.39 -7.17
C ILE A 186 20.85 -1.91 -7.50
N ILE A 187 19.79 -1.18 -7.21
CA ILE A 187 19.73 0.27 -7.25
C ILE A 187 19.12 0.72 -5.93
N GLY A 188 19.86 1.54 -5.17
CA GLY A 188 19.37 2.15 -3.94
C GLY A 188 18.75 3.52 -4.21
N ILE A 189 17.58 3.78 -3.62
CA ILE A 189 16.92 5.09 -3.62
C ILE A 189 16.88 5.56 -2.17
N SER A 190 17.78 6.48 -1.81
CA SER A 190 17.88 6.96 -0.44
C SER A 190 16.86 8.05 -0.13
N LEU A 191 16.17 7.90 1.01
CA LEU A 191 15.30 8.89 1.62
C LEU A 191 16.03 9.67 2.73
N ASP A 192 17.34 9.75 2.68
CA ASP A 192 18.12 10.59 3.58
C ASP A 192 18.04 12.07 3.20
N SER A 193 18.29 12.94 4.18
CA SER A 193 18.44 14.39 3.95
C SER A 193 19.88 14.86 4.16
N ASP A 194 20.76 14.00 4.67
CA ASP A 194 22.16 14.30 4.98
C ASP A 194 23.07 13.44 4.09
N LYS A 195 23.72 14.12 3.13
CA LYS A 195 24.59 13.45 2.15
C LYS A 195 25.80 12.80 2.80
N GLY A 196 26.43 13.48 3.77
CA GLY A 196 27.64 12.98 4.42
C GLY A 196 27.36 11.70 5.21
N LYS A 197 26.28 11.67 5.99
CA LYS A 197 25.86 10.46 6.70
C LYS A 197 25.57 9.30 5.77
N LEU A 198 24.95 9.57 4.62
CA LEU A 198 24.68 8.56 3.62
C LEU A 198 25.96 8.01 3.01
N GLU A 199 26.90 8.88 2.60
CA GLU A 199 28.19 8.49 2.03
C GLU A 199 29.02 7.65 3.01
N ASP A 200 29.11 8.09 4.27
CA ASP A 200 29.80 7.36 5.33
C ASP A 200 29.17 5.97 5.57
N PHE A 201 27.86 5.90 5.55
CA PHE A 201 27.14 4.65 5.75
C PHE A 201 27.36 3.67 4.58
N ILE A 202 27.28 4.13 3.33
CA ILE A 202 27.53 3.34 2.12
C ILE A 202 28.94 2.77 2.16
N ALA A 203 29.95 3.62 2.45
CA ALA A 203 31.35 3.22 2.53
C ALA A 203 31.60 2.21 3.65
N LYS A 204 31.04 2.45 4.86
CA LYS A 204 31.20 1.56 6.01
C LYS A 204 30.62 0.17 5.80
N ASN A 205 29.54 0.06 5.01
CA ASN A 205 28.83 -1.20 4.78
C ASN A 205 29.20 -1.85 3.43
N ASP A 206 30.15 -1.29 2.69
CA ASP A 206 30.58 -1.75 1.36
C ASP A 206 29.37 -2.00 0.45
N MET A 207 28.59 -0.97 0.17
CA MET A 207 27.41 -1.04 -0.70
C MET A 207 27.82 -0.61 -2.12
N PRO A 208 28.20 -1.51 -3.03
CA PRO A 208 28.87 -1.16 -4.30
C PRO A 208 27.90 -0.72 -5.40
N TRP A 209 26.59 -0.87 -5.18
CA TRP A 209 25.58 -0.54 -6.19
C TRP A 209 25.24 0.95 -6.20
N PRO A 210 24.78 1.48 -7.36
CA PRO A 210 24.46 2.91 -7.50
C PRO A 210 23.34 3.34 -6.54
N GLN A 211 23.50 4.56 -6.03
CA GLN A 211 22.55 5.18 -5.10
C GLN A 211 21.98 6.47 -5.68
N PHE A 212 20.67 6.64 -5.64
CA PHE A 212 20.03 7.92 -5.86
C PHE A 212 19.91 8.69 -4.54
N PHE A 213 20.18 10.00 -4.60
CA PHE A 213 20.01 10.90 -3.47
C PHE A 213 19.70 12.32 -3.96
N ASP A 214 18.61 12.93 -3.48
CA ASP A 214 18.26 14.33 -3.75
C ASP A 214 18.12 15.18 -2.48
N GLY A 215 18.37 14.59 -1.30
CA GLY A 215 18.36 15.27 -0.01
C GLY A 215 17.00 15.69 0.51
N LYS A 216 15.90 15.21 -0.11
CA LYS A 216 14.55 15.67 0.20
C LYS A 216 13.79 14.76 1.16
N GLY A 217 14.40 13.70 1.69
CA GLY A 217 13.78 12.76 2.62
C GLY A 217 12.52 12.14 2.01
N TRP A 218 11.40 12.18 2.71
CA TRP A 218 10.12 11.69 2.20
C TRP A 218 9.59 12.45 0.96
N LYS A 219 10.15 13.59 0.62
CA LYS A 219 9.83 14.34 -0.59
C LYS A 219 10.77 14.00 -1.75
N THR A 220 11.60 12.97 -1.62
CA THR A 220 12.44 12.43 -2.68
C THR A 220 11.61 12.19 -3.94
N SER A 221 12.09 12.73 -5.08
CA SER A 221 11.32 12.75 -6.33
C SER A 221 10.88 11.35 -6.78
N LEU A 222 11.80 10.38 -6.78
CA LEU A 222 11.51 9.00 -7.19
C LEU A 222 10.55 8.30 -6.23
N ALA A 223 10.64 8.56 -4.92
CA ALA A 223 9.70 7.97 -3.96
C ALA A 223 8.28 8.51 -4.18
N GLN A 224 8.13 9.82 -4.42
CA GLN A 224 6.83 10.43 -4.71
C GLN A 224 6.28 9.98 -6.06
N GLU A 225 7.12 9.96 -7.09
CA GLU A 225 6.74 9.52 -8.43
C GLU A 225 6.18 8.10 -8.42
N HIS A 226 6.80 7.21 -7.66
CA HIS A 226 6.40 5.81 -7.57
C HIS A 226 5.46 5.50 -6.39
N GLY A 227 4.97 6.51 -5.68
CA GLY A 227 3.98 6.37 -4.61
C GLY A 227 4.51 5.62 -3.39
N ILE A 228 5.80 5.74 -3.07
CA ILE A 228 6.41 5.13 -1.88
C ILE A 228 5.99 5.91 -0.64
N SER A 229 5.25 5.26 0.25
CA SER A 229 4.71 5.85 1.49
C SER A 229 5.30 5.24 2.77
N SER A 230 6.12 4.20 2.64
CA SER A 230 6.81 3.54 3.74
C SER A 230 8.08 2.86 3.25
N ILE A 231 9.10 2.77 4.11
CA ILE A 231 10.34 2.03 3.89
C ILE A 231 10.59 1.05 5.04
N PRO A 232 11.29 -0.10 4.78
CA PRO A 232 11.86 -0.52 3.52
C PRO A 232 10.80 -0.84 2.46
N ALA A 233 11.07 -0.49 1.19
CA ALA A 233 10.27 -0.91 0.05
C ALA A 233 11.20 -1.46 -1.03
N MET A 234 11.09 -2.76 -1.31
CA MET A 234 11.94 -3.47 -2.24
C MET A 234 11.13 -3.94 -3.43
N TRP A 235 11.47 -3.44 -4.61
CA TRP A 235 10.82 -3.77 -5.86
C TRP A 235 11.75 -4.59 -6.76
N LEU A 236 11.21 -5.60 -7.42
CA LEU A 236 11.98 -6.45 -8.32
C LEU A 236 11.52 -6.25 -9.76
N VAL A 237 12.49 -6.01 -10.64
CA VAL A 237 12.32 -5.88 -12.09
C VAL A 237 12.94 -7.09 -12.76
N ASN A 238 12.23 -7.71 -13.67
CA ASN A 238 12.71 -8.90 -14.40
C ASN A 238 13.61 -8.53 -15.60
N LYS A 239 14.12 -9.55 -16.30
CA LYS A 239 15.02 -9.39 -17.45
C LYS A 239 14.41 -8.62 -18.61
N GLU A 240 13.10 -8.59 -18.73
CA GLU A 240 12.36 -7.85 -19.75
C GLU A 240 12.21 -6.35 -19.40
N GLY A 241 12.56 -5.98 -18.15
CA GLY A 241 12.42 -4.62 -17.64
C GLY A 241 11.05 -4.36 -16.98
N ASN A 242 10.25 -5.41 -16.73
CA ASN A 242 8.94 -5.27 -16.10
C ASN A 242 9.05 -5.35 -14.57
N LEU A 243 8.30 -4.51 -13.87
CA LEU A 243 8.14 -4.59 -12.42
C LEU A 243 7.32 -5.84 -12.07
N VAL A 244 7.92 -6.82 -11.40
CA VAL A 244 7.28 -8.12 -11.14
C VAL A 244 6.98 -8.40 -9.66
N ASP A 245 7.60 -7.66 -8.75
CA ASP A 245 7.34 -7.76 -7.32
C ASP A 245 7.55 -6.39 -6.65
N GLN A 246 6.61 -5.96 -5.83
CA GLN A 246 6.69 -4.71 -5.06
C GLN A 246 6.91 -4.95 -3.55
N ASN A 247 7.11 -6.20 -3.18
CA ASN A 247 7.43 -6.64 -1.82
C ASN A 247 8.46 -7.77 -1.86
N ALA A 248 9.60 -7.50 -2.50
CA ALA A 248 10.66 -8.49 -2.68
C ALA A 248 11.46 -8.77 -1.39
N ARG A 249 11.12 -8.11 -0.30
CA ARG A 249 11.83 -8.16 0.99
C ARG A 249 11.94 -9.57 1.58
N SER A 250 10.83 -10.32 1.60
CA SER A 250 10.86 -11.73 2.02
C SER A 250 11.39 -12.60 0.89
N ASP A 251 12.27 -13.53 1.22
CA ASP A 251 12.79 -14.56 0.28
C ASP A 251 13.44 -13.95 -0.98
N LEU A 252 14.17 -12.80 -0.79
CA LEU A 252 14.78 -12.04 -1.88
C LEU A 252 15.63 -12.92 -2.79
N GLU A 253 16.51 -13.72 -2.22
CA GLU A 253 17.44 -14.59 -2.96
C GLU A 253 16.68 -15.59 -3.86
N GLU A 254 15.64 -16.24 -3.33
CA GLU A 254 14.81 -17.18 -4.09
C GLU A 254 14.04 -16.50 -5.22
N LYS A 255 13.49 -15.31 -4.94
CA LYS A 255 12.80 -14.50 -5.95
C LYS A 255 13.75 -14.07 -7.07
N VAL A 256 14.96 -13.63 -6.72
CA VAL A 256 15.97 -13.25 -7.72
C VAL A 256 16.36 -14.48 -8.56
N LYS A 257 16.66 -15.62 -7.93
CA LYS A 257 16.97 -16.88 -8.65
C LYS A 257 15.84 -17.28 -9.59
N LYS A 258 14.59 -17.19 -9.15
CA LYS A 258 13.42 -17.47 -10.00
C LYS A 258 13.42 -16.63 -11.28
N TYR A 259 13.67 -15.33 -11.18
CA TYR A 259 13.65 -14.44 -12.35
C TYR A 259 14.96 -14.49 -13.16
N LEU A 260 16.05 -14.97 -12.57
CA LEU A 260 17.27 -15.31 -13.28
C LEU A 260 17.16 -16.66 -14.05
N ALA A 261 16.16 -17.49 -13.72
CA ALA A 261 15.99 -18.86 -14.20
C ALA A 261 17.14 -19.78 -13.77
N LEU A 262 17.51 -19.71 -12.48
CA LEU A 262 18.55 -20.51 -11.83
C LEU A 262 17.95 -21.63 -10.97
#